data_2d39f3bc89649bb70fb42701004cedf4
#
_entry.id   2d39f3bc89649bb70fb42701004cedf4
#
_cell.length_a   1.000
_cell.length_b   1.000
_cell.length_c   1.000
_cell.angle_alpha   90.00
_cell.angle_beta   90.00
_cell.angle_gamma   90.00
#
_symmetry.space_group_name_H-M   'P 1'
#
loop_
_entity.id
_entity.type
_entity.pdbx_description
1 polymer ?
#
loop_
_entity_poly.entity_id
_entity_poly.type
_entity_poly.pdbx_seq_one_letter_code
_entity_poly.pdbx_strand_id
1 'polypeptide(L)' 'MQAAWPRDLQALTRSELLAMQTALNQRGFASGTPDGMMGPATRDGLRRYQRSLGLPADGYPTVELLRRLQER' A
#
# COMPACT_ATOMS: atom_id res chain seq x y z
N MET A 1 -22.35 6.01 -3.63
CA MET A 1 -21.75 5.77 -3.54
C MET A 1 -20.83 5.91 -3.25
N GLN A 2 -20.34 5.79 -3.07
CA GLN A 2 -19.54 5.84 -2.82
C GLN A 2 -18.61 5.89 -3.08
N ALA A 3 -18.56 6.09 -2.98
CA ALA A 3 -17.47 6.30 -3.14
C ALA A 3 -16.62 5.75 -3.71
N ALA A 4 -16.41 5.87 -4.08
CA ALA A 4 -15.49 5.64 -4.79
C ALA A 4 -14.31 5.06 -4.37
N TRP A 5 -14.21 4.68 -3.30
CA TRP A 5 -13.02 4.17 -2.87
C TRP A 5 -12.76 2.89 -3.44
N PRO A 6 -11.56 2.65 -3.61
CA PRO A 6 -11.18 1.40 -4.15
C PRO A 6 -11.66 0.27 -3.35
N ARG A 7 -12.27 0.54 -2.31
CA ARG A 7 -12.77 -0.54 -1.59
C ARG A 7 -13.73 -1.28 -2.37
N ASP A 8 -14.26 -0.69 -3.30
CA ASP A 8 -15.09 -1.47 -4.14
C ASP A 8 -14.29 -2.50 -4.77
N LEU A 9 -13.00 -2.31 -4.80
CA LEU A 9 -12.17 -3.25 -5.32
C LEU A 9 -11.89 -4.17 -4.24
N GLN A 10 -11.26 -4.58 -3.66
CA GLN A 10 -11.09 -5.49 -2.65
C GLN A 10 -10.16 -4.96 -1.63
N ALA A 11 -10.50 -5.05 -0.40
CA ALA A 11 -9.56 -4.78 0.67
C ALA A 11 -8.50 -5.86 0.62
N LEU A 12 -7.28 -5.50 0.91
CA LEU A 12 -6.22 -6.49 0.96
C LEU A 12 -6.40 -7.38 2.17
N THR A 13 -6.09 -8.65 2.00
CA THR A 13 -6.06 -9.57 3.13
C THR A 13 -4.85 -9.23 3.98
N ARG A 14 -4.79 -9.81 5.16
CA ARG A 14 -3.66 -9.59 6.04
C ARG A 14 -2.36 -10.04 5.38
N SER A 15 -2.38 -11.19 4.71
CA SER A 15 -1.22 -11.67 3.98
C SER A 15 -0.78 -10.71 2.91
N GLU A 16 -1.73 -10.17 2.18
CA GLU A 16 -1.42 -9.23 1.12
C GLU A 16 -0.86 -7.94 1.66
N LEU A 17 -1.41 -7.48 2.76
CA LEU A 17 -0.92 -6.26 3.36
C LEU A 17 0.49 -6.47 3.91
N LEU A 18 0.74 -7.64 4.47
CA LEU A 18 2.08 -7.97 4.92
C LEU A 18 3.07 -7.95 3.75
N ALA A 19 2.66 -8.51 2.62
CA ALA A 19 3.52 -8.50 1.44
C ALA A 19 3.77 -7.06 0.97
N MET A 20 2.76 -6.21 1.05
CA MET A 20 2.92 -4.82 0.65
C MET A 20 3.90 -4.11 1.56
N GLN A 21 3.78 -4.30 2.87
CA GLN A 21 4.69 -3.68 3.81
C GLN A 21 6.12 -4.11 3.56
N THR A 22 6.32 -5.40 3.32
CA THR A 22 7.64 -5.93 3.04
C THR A 22 8.20 -5.31 1.76
N ALA A 23 7.39 -5.24 0.73
CA ALA A 23 7.84 -4.68 -0.55
C ALA A 23 8.14 -3.19 -0.43
N LEU A 24 7.34 -2.46 0.32
CA LEU A 24 7.60 -1.03 0.53
C LEU A 24 8.95 -0.84 1.22
N ASN A 25 9.20 -1.63 2.26
CA ASN A 25 10.46 -1.52 2.96
C ASN A 25 11.64 -1.86 2.06
N GLN A 26 11.48 -2.87 1.22
CA GLN A 26 12.54 -3.27 0.30
C GLN A 26 12.84 -2.18 -0.72
N ARG A 27 11.87 -1.37 -1.05
CA ARG A 27 12.07 -0.29 -2.01
C ARG A 27 12.47 1.01 -1.36
N GLY A 28 12.64 1.00 -0.05
CA GLY A 28 13.08 2.20 0.64
C GLY A 28 11.96 3.11 1.11
N PHE A 29 10.72 2.66 0.99
CA PHE A 29 9.58 3.42 1.51
C PHE A 29 9.22 2.84 2.86
N ALA A 30 9.85 3.33 3.89
CA ALA A 30 9.70 2.75 5.22
C ALA A 30 8.24 2.68 5.63
N SER A 31 7.79 1.49 5.96
CA SER A 31 6.41 1.27 6.36
C SER A 31 6.33 0.60 7.73
N GLY A 32 7.43 0.63 8.46
CA GLY A 32 7.46 0.01 9.78
C GLY A 32 7.64 -1.48 9.70
N THR A 33 7.46 -2.14 10.82
CA THR A 33 7.58 -3.58 10.87
C THR A 33 6.40 -4.23 10.17
N PRO A 34 6.64 -5.14 9.22
CA PRO A 34 5.53 -5.80 8.55
C PRO A 34 4.75 -6.66 9.53
N ASP A 35 3.51 -6.33 9.72
CA ASP A 35 2.66 -7.09 10.64
C ASP A 35 1.29 -7.39 10.04
N GLY A 36 1.06 -6.95 8.80
CA GLY A 36 -0.21 -7.20 8.14
C GLY A 36 -1.31 -6.26 8.59
N MET A 37 -0.96 -5.21 9.31
CA MET A 37 -1.94 -4.26 9.81
C MET A 37 -1.64 -2.88 9.30
N MET A 38 -2.69 -2.14 8.96
CA MET A 38 -2.51 -0.80 8.43
C MET A 38 -2.33 0.17 9.57
N GLY A 39 -1.15 0.71 9.68
CA GLY A 39 -0.86 1.71 10.70
C GLY A 39 -0.32 2.97 10.08
N PRO A 40 0.00 3.98 10.91
CA PRO A 40 0.49 5.26 10.38
C PRO A 40 1.77 5.13 9.56
N ALA A 41 2.69 4.28 9.99
CA ALA A 41 3.94 4.13 9.27
C ALA A 41 3.71 3.50 7.89
N THR A 42 2.83 2.50 7.84
CA THR A 42 2.51 1.85 6.57
C THR A 42 1.83 2.85 5.64
N ARG A 43 0.90 3.62 6.18
CA ARG A 43 0.19 4.60 5.37
C ARG A 43 1.15 5.64 4.81
N ASP A 44 2.08 6.09 5.63
CA ASP A 44 3.04 7.10 5.21
C ASP A 44 3.95 6.53 4.12
N GLY A 45 4.45 5.32 4.30
CA GLY A 45 5.27 4.69 3.29
C GLY A 45 4.53 4.52 1.98
N LEU A 46 3.26 4.14 2.07
CA LEU A 46 2.46 3.96 0.88
C LEU A 46 2.24 5.28 0.16
N ARG A 47 2.01 6.36 0.91
CA ARG A 47 1.85 7.67 0.30
C ARG A 47 3.09 8.09 -0.46
N ARG A 48 4.26 7.84 0.10
CA ARG A 48 5.50 8.17 -0.57
C ARG A 48 5.66 7.38 -1.86
N TYR A 49 5.29 6.11 -1.80
CA TYR A 49 5.35 5.29 -2.99
C TYR A 49 4.39 5.81 -4.06
N GLN A 50 3.18 6.16 -3.65
CA GLN A 50 2.20 6.69 -4.60
C GLN A 50 2.71 7.98 -5.24
N ARG A 51 3.33 8.85 -4.48
CA ARG A 51 3.91 10.07 -5.03
C ARG A 51 4.97 9.76 -6.05
N SER A 52 5.76 8.74 -5.80
CA SER A 52 6.83 8.40 -6.73
C SER A 52 6.28 7.92 -8.06
N LEU A 53 5.03 7.44 -8.07
CA LEU A 53 4.37 7.00 -9.28
C LEU A 53 3.54 8.10 -9.93
N GLY A 54 3.45 9.26 -9.30
CA GLY A 54 2.61 10.33 -9.83
C GLY A 54 1.13 10.10 -9.57
N LEU A 55 0.82 9.25 -8.60
CA LEU A 55 -0.57 8.95 -8.26
C LEU A 55 -1.01 9.77 -7.06
N PRO A 56 -2.31 9.92 -6.87
CA PRO A 56 -2.80 10.58 -5.65
C PRO A 56 -2.30 9.84 -4.44
N ALA A 57 -1.71 10.56 -3.52
CA ALA A 57 -1.11 9.97 -2.34
C ALA A 57 -2.12 9.89 -1.20
N ASP A 58 -3.05 8.98 -1.32
CA ASP A 58 -4.10 8.82 -0.33
C ASP A 58 -3.76 7.78 0.73
N GLY A 59 -2.70 7.01 0.52
CA GLY A 59 -2.28 6.02 1.49
C GLY A 59 -3.20 4.84 1.60
N TYR A 60 -4.03 4.61 0.59
CA TYR A 60 -4.98 3.51 0.63
C TYR A 60 -4.43 2.30 -0.13
N PRO A 61 -4.29 1.16 0.54
CA PRO A 61 -3.71 -0.01 -0.12
C PRO A 61 -4.70 -0.66 -1.08
N THR A 62 -4.25 -0.93 -2.28
CA THR A 62 -5.09 -1.61 -3.27
C THR A 62 -4.30 -2.77 -3.85
N VAL A 63 -5.05 -3.70 -4.45
CA VAL A 63 -4.44 -4.83 -5.12
C VAL A 63 -3.52 -4.35 -6.23
N GLU A 64 -3.93 -3.31 -6.91
CA GLU A 64 -3.11 -2.81 -8.00
C GLU A 64 -1.78 -2.26 -7.51
N LEU A 65 -1.78 -1.54 -6.40
CA LEU A 65 -0.52 -1.04 -5.86
C LEU A 65 0.36 -2.18 -5.39
N LEU A 66 -0.24 -3.21 -4.81
CA LEU A 66 0.53 -4.37 -4.41
C LEU A 66 1.18 -5.02 -5.62
N ARG A 67 0.43 -5.15 -6.70
CA ARG A 67 0.96 -5.75 -7.91
C ARG A 67 2.14 -4.94 -8.43
N ARG A 68 2.00 -3.61 -8.46
CA ARG A 68 3.09 -2.77 -8.92
C ARG A 68 4.33 -2.91 -8.05
N LEU A 69 4.13 -3.02 -6.76
CA LEU A 69 5.25 -3.20 -5.84
C LEU A 69 5.97 -4.50 -6.06
N GLN A 70 5.26 -5.51 -6.53
CA GLN A 70 5.84 -6.81 -6.75
C GLN A 70 6.47 -6.97 -8.14
N GLU A 71 6.24 -6.01 -9.00
CA GLU A 71 6.85 -6.03 -10.32
C GLU A 71 8.28 -5.55 -10.26
N ARG A 72 9.06 -5.95 -11.22
CA ARG A 72 10.45 -5.55 -11.25
C ARG A 72 10.74 -4.54 -12.31
#